data_982738497e389a9c189fc3853dc186e1
#
_entry.id   982738497e389a9c189fc3853dc186e1
#
_cell.length_a   1.000
_cell.length_b   1.000
_cell.length_c   1.000
_cell.angle_alpha   90.00
_cell.angle_beta   90.00
_cell.angle_gamma   90.00
#
_symmetry.space_group_name_H-M   'P 1'
#
loop_
_entity.id
_entity.type
_entity.pdbx_description
1 polymer ?
#
loop_
_entity_poly.entity_id
_entity_poly.type
_entity_poly.pdbx_seq_one_letter_code
_entity_poly.pdbx_strand_id
1 'polypeptide(L)'
;MEQFAPVKRSKDGQPVRYLIVDDSVFARKNLARMVETFGGQVAAEAGDGLTAISEFDRTHHDIVLMDITMPQMEGIEAAERIVQQHPEARIVMVSSVGYQENIVAALQRGARHFVQKPVKPEVLYEVIKYVLGEDGSVANSAGAGA
;
A
#
# COMPACT_ATOMS: atom_id res chain seq x y z
N MET A 1 15.41 18.45 -4.44
CA MET A 1 15.01 17.13 -4.00
C MET A 1 14.06 17.25 -2.84
N GLU A 2 12.96 16.54 -2.92
CA GLU A 2 11.97 16.63 -1.88
C GLU A 2 12.39 15.84 -0.66
N GLN A 3 12.04 16.34 0.49
CA GLN A 3 12.26 15.65 1.73
C GLN A 3 10.94 15.46 2.44
N PHE A 4 10.75 14.28 2.98
CA PHE A 4 9.53 13.94 3.69
C PHE A 4 9.90 13.60 5.12
N ALA A 5 9.10 14.10 6.05
CA ALA A 5 9.26 13.67 7.43
C ALA A 5 8.96 12.18 7.52
N PRO A 6 9.76 11.41 8.25
CA PRO A 6 9.53 9.97 8.31
C PRO A 6 8.16 9.63 8.87
N VAL A 7 7.52 8.65 8.25
CA VAL A 7 6.27 8.09 8.74
C VAL A 7 6.60 6.82 9.51
N LYS A 8 6.24 6.77 10.78
CA LYS A 8 6.56 5.64 11.65
C LYS A 8 5.27 5.11 12.28
N ARG A 9 5.33 3.86 12.71
CA ARG A 9 4.21 3.28 13.45
C ARG A 9 4.08 4.00 14.78
N SER A 10 2.89 4.47 15.10
CA SER A 10 2.69 5.17 16.37
C SER A 10 2.81 4.22 17.56
N LYS A 11 2.57 2.92 17.32
CA LYS A 11 2.57 1.92 18.37
C LYS A 11 3.95 1.78 19.03
N ASP A 12 5.01 1.78 18.24
CA ASP A 12 6.35 1.52 18.78
C ASP A 12 7.44 2.41 18.17
N GLY A 13 7.08 3.36 17.33
CA GLY A 13 8.04 4.25 16.70
C GLY A 13 8.92 3.60 15.66
N GLN A 14 8.65 2.36 15.29
CA GLN A 14 9.45 1.67 14.30
C GLN A 14 9.05 2.10 12.89
N PRO A 15 9.93 1.90 11.91
CA PRO A 15 9.58 2.20 10.52
C PRO A 15 8.36 1.41 10.07
N VAL A 16 7.56 2.00 9.20
CA VAL A 16 6.43 1.32 8.58
C VAL A 16 6.98 0.23 7.66
N ARG A 17 6.40 -0.96 7.72
CA ARG A 17 6.83 -2.09 6.91
C ARG A 17 5.88 -2.26 5.75
N TYR A 18 6.44 -2.36 4.54
CA TYR A 18 5.66 -2.40 3.30
C TYR A 18 5.83 -3.72 2.59
N LEU A 19 4.73 -4.22 2.03
CA LEU A 19 4.74 -5.25 1.00
C LEU A 19 4.43 -4.54 -0.31
N ILE A 20 5.30 -4.70 -1.31
CA ILE A 20 5.13 -4.05 -2.61
C ILE A 20 4.84 -5.13 -3.64
N VAL A 21 3.70 -4.99 -4.32
CA VAL A 21 3.20 -6.01 -5.25
C VAL A 21 2.97 -5.39 -6.61
N ASP A 22 3.75 -5.81 -7.59
CA ASP A 22 3.65 -5.35 -8.97
C ASP A 22 4.43 -6.34 -9.81
N ASP A 23 3.93 -6.71 -10.99
CA ASP A 23 4.64 -7.65 -11.82
C ASP A 23 5.86 -7.04 -12.51
N SER A 24 6.00 -5.73 -12.50
CA SER A 24 7.15 -5.03 -13.07
C SER A 24 8.20 -4.81 -12.00
N VAL A 25 9.39 -5.38 -12.22
CA VAL A 25 10.52 -5.16 -11.31
C VAL A 25 10.84 -3.68 -11.20
N PHE A 26 10.77 -2.96 -12.33
CA PHE A 26 11.05 -1.54 -12.35
C PHE A 26 10.06 -0.77 -11.48
N ALA A 27 8.78 -1.10 -11.59
CA ALA A 27 7.75 -0.44 -10.79
C ALA A 27 7.95 -0.71 -9.30
N ARG A 28 8.29 -1.97 -8.95
CA ARG A 28 8.57 -2.29 -7.55
C ARG A 28 9.74 -1.49 -7.00
N LYS A 29 10.81 -1.36 -7.78
CA LYS A 29 11.98 -0.61 -7.34
C LYS A 29 11.66 0.87 -7.15
N ASN A 30 10.84 1.41 -8.04
CA ASN A 30 10.44 2.80 -7.95
C ASN A 30 9.64 3.07 -6.66
N LEU A 31 8.68 2.20 -6.37
CA LEU A 31 7.90 2.32 -5.14
C LEU A 31 8.78 2.11 -3.90
N ALA A 32 9.70 1.16 -3.97
CA ALA A 32 10.62 0.90 -2.86
C ALA A 32 11.42 2.14 -2.52
N ARG A 33 11.95 2.82 -3.54
CA ARG A 33 12.69 4.05 -3.30
C ARG A 33 11.83 5.11 -2.64
N MET A 34 10.58 5.24 -3.10
CA MET A 34 9.69 6.23 -2.51
C MET A 34 9.44 5.96 -1.04
N VAL A 35 9.06 4.73 -0.70
CA VAL A 35 8.74 4.44 0.70
C VAL A 35 9.97 4.54 1.59
N GLU A 36 11.15 4.26 1.05
CA GLU A 36 12.38 4.43 1.81
C GLU A 36 12.66 5.90 2.11
N THR A 37 12.33 6.80 1.15
CA THR A 37 12.47 8.23 1.45
C THR A 37 11.47 8.70 2.50
N PHE A 38 10.40 7.95 2.71
CA PHE A 38 9.43 8.25 3.77
C PHE A 38 9.84 7.63 5.11
N GLY A 39 11.02 7.03 5.18
CA GLY A 39 11.49 6.39 6.39
C GLY A 39 10.99 4.97 6.56
N GLY A 40 10.36 4.40 5.53
CA GLY A 40 9.82 3.05 5.61
C GLY A 40 10.81 1.97 5.26
N GLN A 41 10.39 0.74 5.44
CA GLN A 41 11.19 -0.45 5.16
C GLN A 41 10.39 -1.37 4.27
N VAL A 42 11.01 -1.84 3.18
CA VAL A 42 10.37 -2.84 2.31
C VAL A 42 10.61 -4.20 2.94
N ALA A 43 9.55 -4.78 3.48
CA ALA A 43 9.66 -6.08 4.14
C ALA A 43 9.63 -7.21 3.14
N ALA A 44 8.93 -7.05 2.02
CA ALA A 44 8.87 -8.07 0.99
C ALA A 44 8.36 -7.47 -0.31
N GLU A 45 8.57 -8.18 -1.41
CA GLU A 45 8.05 -7.84 -2.72
C GLU A 45 7.40 -9.07 -3.32
N ALA A 46 6.40 -8.85 -4.18
CA ALA A 46 5.73 -9.92 -4.89
C ALA A 46 5.41 -9.47 -6.30
N GLY A 47 5.45 -10.41 -7.23
CA GLY A 47 5.16 -10.12 -8.63
C GLY A 47 3.79 -10.57 -9.08
N ASP A 48 3.00 -11.18 -8.19
CA ASP A 48 1.66 -11.63 -8.52
C ASP A 48 0.83 -11.75 -7.25
N GLY A 49 -0.47 -11.97 -7.44
CA GLY A 49 -1.39 -11.99 -6.29
C GLY A 49 -1.21 -13.17 -5.38
N LEU A 50 -0.89 -14.33 -5.91
CA LEU A 50 -0.69 -15.50 -5.05
C LEU A 50 0.52 -15.33 -4.16
N THR A 51 1.61 -14.82 -4.72
CA THR A 51 2.82 -14.55 -3.93
C THR A 51 2.53 -13.46 -2.89
N ALA A 52 1.71 -12.47 -3.25
CA ALA A 52 1.35 -11.42 -2.29
C ALA A 52 0.64 -11.99 -1.08
N ILE A 53 -0.31 -12.89 -1.29
CA ILE A 53 -1.03 -13.53 -0.19
C ILE A 53 -0.06 -14.30 0.69
N SER A 54 0.82 -15.08 0.08
CA SER A 54 1.80 -15.88 0.78
C SER A 54 2.74 -15.00 1.61
N GLU A 55 3.23 -13.91 1.01
CA GLU A 55 4.14 -13.01 1.72
C GLU A 55 3.44 -12.30 2.87
N PHE A 56 2.17 -11.93 2.69
CA PHE A 56 1.45 -11.28 3.78
C PHE A 56 1.28 -12.23 4.96
N ASP A 57 1.02 -13.51 4.67
CA ASP A 57 0.87 -14.49 5.75
C ASP A 57 2.18 -14.79 6.46
N ARG A 58 3.30 -14.68 5.75
CA ARG A 58 4.59 -15.12 6.25
C ARG A 58 5.19 -14.16 7.27
N THR A 59 4.93 -12.86 7.12
CA THR A 59 5.55 -11.87 8.00
C THR A 59 4.63 -10.67 8.15
N HIS A 60 4.98 -9.80 9.06
CA HIS A 60 4.16 -8.63 9.36
C HIS A 60 4.39 -7.50 8.35
N HIS A 61 3.32 -6.92 7.88
CA HIS A 61 3.35 -5.75 7.01
C HIS A 61 2.34 -4.74 7.51
N ASP A 62 2.72 -3.46 7.49
CA ASP A 62 1.82 -2.40 7.91
C ASP A 62 1.00 -1.88 6.75
N ILE A 63 1.58 -1.85 5.55
CA ILE A 63 0.88 -1.39 4.34
C ILE A 63 1.27 -2.29 3.19
N VAL A 64 0.28 -2.59 2.34
CA VAL A 64 0.49 -3.28 1.07
C VAL A 64 0.23 -2.27 -0.04
N LEU A 65 1.19 -2.10 -0.94
CA LEU A 65 1.03 -1.33 -2.18
C LEU A 65 0.87 -2.36 -3.30
N MET A 66 -0.31 -2.41 -3.92
CA MET A 66 -0.65 -3.51 -4.82
C MET A 66 -1.19 -3.02 -6.15
N ASP A 67 -0.56 -3.47 -7.24
CA ASP A 67 -1.07 -3.24 -8.58
C ASP A 67 -2.36 -4.03 -8.78
N ILE A 68 -3.25 -3.52 -9.62
CA ILE A 68 -4.51 -4.20 -9.93
C ILE A 68 -4.29 -5.31 -10.96
N THR A 69 -3.57 -5.04 -12.04
CA THR A 69 -3.45 -5.98 -13.16
C THR A 69 -2.14 -6.74 -13.07
N MET A 70 -2.21 -8.02 -12.78
CA MET A 70 -1.04 -8.87 -12.62
C MET A 70 -1.36 -10.28 -13.09
N PRO A 71 -0.34 -11.07 -13.49
CA PRO A 71 -0.56 -12.47 -13.78
C PRO A 71 -0.87 -13.26 -12.51
N GLN A 72 -1.35 -14.45 -12.68
CA GLN A 72 -1.72 -15.42 -11.64
C GLN A 72 -2.97 -15.02 -10.90
N MET A 73 -3.03 -13.86 -10.33
CA MET A 73 -4.21 -13.39 -9.61
C MET A 73 -4.19 -11.88 -9.61
N GLU A 74 -5.27 -11.28 -10.05
CA GLU A 74 -5.36 -9.83 -10.08
C GLU A 74 -5.35 -9.25 -8.69
N GLY A 75 -4.88 -8.00 -8.60
CA GLY A 75 -4.69 -7.35 -7.31
C GLY A 75 -5.97 -7.19 -6.51
N ILE A 76 -7.11 -6.94 -7.16
CA ILE A 76 -8.37 -6.78 -6.43
C ILE A 76 -8.75 -8.08 -5.72
N GLU A 77 -8.61 -9.20 -6.42
CA GLU A 77 -8.90 -10.51 -5.81
C GLU A 77 -7.91 -10.81 -4.69
N ALA A 78 -6.63 -10.52 -4.90
CA ALA A 78 -5.63 -10.75 -3.87
C ALA A 78 -5.93 -9.90 -2.63
N ALA A 79 -6.29 -8.63 -2.84
CA ALA A 79 -6.65 -7.75 -1.74
C ALA A 79 -7.83 -8.30 -0.95
N GLU A 80 -8.86 -8.79 -1.66
CA GLU A 80 -10.02 -9.36 -1.00
C GLU A 80 -9.65 -10.54 -0.14
N ARG A 81 -8.81 -11.43 -0.66
CA ARG A 81 -8.41 -12.62 0.09
C ARG A 81 -7.58 -12.27 1.31
N ILE A 82 -6.67 -11.29 1.17
CA ILE A 82 -5.86 -10.87 2.30
C ILE A 82 -6.76 -10.29 3.39
N VAL A 83 -7.70 -9.42 3.02
CA VAL A 83 -8.57 -8.78 3.99
C VAL A 83 -9.51 -9.78 4.66
N GLN A 84 -9.95 -10.81 3.93
CA GLN A 84 -10.80 -11.84 4.54
C GLN A 84 -10.09 -12.58 5.66
N GLN A 85 -8.79 -12.82 5.52
CA GLN A 85 -8.02 -13.51 6.55
C GLN A 85 -7.41 -12.54 7.55
N HIS A 86 -7.17 -11.31 7.14
CA HIS A 86 -6.53 -10.29 7.96
C HIS A 86 -7.32 -8.98 7.84
N PRO A 87 -8.44 -8.88 8.57
CA PRO A 87 -9.30 -7.68 8.42
C PRO A 87 -8.59 -6.36 8.74
N GLU A 88 -7.48 -6.43 9.45
CA GLU A 88 -6.70 -5.25 9.80
C GLU A 88 -5.76 -4.81 8.67
N ALA A 89 -5.64 -5.59 7.59
CA ALA A 89 -4.70 -5.28 6.52
C ALA A 89 -5.02 -3.94 5.88
N ARG A 90 -3.99 -3.17 5.61
CA ARG A 90 -4.12 -1.86 4.97
C ARG A 90 -3.57 -1.96 3.56
N ILE A 91 -4.44 -2.00 2.58
CA ILE A 91 -4.06 -2.19 1.19
C ILE A 91 -4.37 -0.94 0.41
N VAL A 92 -3.36 -0.41 -0.27
CA VAL A 92 -3.49 0.72 -1.17
C VAL A 92 -3.24 0.20 -2.58
N MET A 93 -4.22 0.35 -3.46
CA MET A 93 -4.05 -0.06 -4.85
C MET A 93 -3.24 0.99 -5.59
N VAL A 94 -2.32 0.54 -6.44
CA VAL A 94 -1.46 1.43 -7.23
C VAL A 94 -1.54 0.94 -8.67
N SER A 95 -2.23 1.69 -9.53
CA SER A 95 -2.48 1.18 -10.88
C SER A 95 -2.65 2.29 -11.90
N SER A 96 -2.29 1.97 -13.14
CA SER A 96 -2.58 2.85 -14.26
C SER A 96 -4.02 2.74 -14.72
N VAL A 97 -4.75 1.75 -14.27
CA VAL A 97 -6.15 1.58 -14.61
C VAL A 97 -6.94 2.61 -13.84
N GLY A 98 -7.45 3.60 -14.54
CA GLY A 98 -8.12 4.72 -13.89
C GLY A 98 -9.63 4.67 -14.00
N TYR A 99 -10.21 3.51 -14.25
CA TYR A 99 -11.65 3.42 -14.37
C TYR A 99 -12.29 3.43 -13.00
N GLN A 100 -13.31 4.25 -12.89
CA GLN A 100 -14.00 4.41 -11.62
C GLN A 100 -14.54 3.09 -11.08
N GLU A 101 -15.03 2.22 -11.95
CA GLU A 101 -15.54 0.91 -11.52
C GLU A 101 -14.47 0.07 -10.82
N ASN A 102 -13.23 0.13 -11.31
CA ASN A 102 -12.14 -0.64 -10.70
C ASN A 102 -11.77 -0.09 -9.34
N ILE A 103 -11.80 1.24 -9.21
CA ILE A 103 -11.55 1.88 -7.92
C ILE A 103 -12.63 1.48 -6.92
N VAL A 104 -13.88 1.58 -7.32
CA VAL A 104 -15.01 1.23 -6.46
C VAL A 104 -14.95 -0.24 -6.07
N ALA A 105 -14.67 -1.12 -7.05
CA ALA A 105 -14.58 -2.55 -6.76
C ALA A 105 -13.49 -2.85 -5.75
N ALA A 106 -12.32 -2.21 -5.89
CA ALA A 106 -11.23 -2.43 -4.98
C ALA A 106 -11.59 -1.99 -3.55
N LEU A 107 -12.21 -0.83 -3.43
CA LEU A 107 -12.60 -0.31 -2.12
C LEU A 107 -13.68 -1.18 -1.48
N GLN A 108 -14.65 -1.65 -2.28
CA GLN A 108 -15.70 -2.53 -1.77
C GLN A 108 -15.16 -3.87 -1.30
N ARG A 109 -14.03 -4.31 -1.86
CA ARG A 109 -13.45 -5.60 -1.50
C ARG A 109 -12.38 -5.48 -0.42
N GLY A 110 -12.18 -4.28 0.13
CA GLY A 110 -11.36 -4.13 1.31
C GLY A 110 -10.13 -3.26 1.17
N ALA A 111 -9.81 -2.78 -0.04
CA ALA A 111 -8.73 -1.82 -0.17
C ALA A 111 -9.11 -0.52 0.53
N ARG A 112 -8.11 0.14 1.12
CA ARG A 112 -8.36 1.36 1.89
C ARG A 112 -8.23 2.62 1.06
N HIS A 113 -7.47 2.56 -0.03
CA HIS A 113 -7.24 3.74 -0.86
C HIS A 113 -6.69 3.32 -2.21
N PHE A 114 -6.49 4.30 -3.07
CA PHE A 114 -6.06 4.09 -4.45
C PHE A 114 -5.11 5.21 -4.83
N VAL A 115 -4.03 4.86 -5.56
CA VAL A 115 -3.10 5.84 -6.12
C VAL A 115 -2.93 5.49 -7.59
N GLN A 116 -3.02 6.51 -8.46
CA GLN A 116 -2.93 6.30 -9.90
C GLN A 116 -1.48 6.44 -10.37
N LYS A 117 -1.08 5.58 -11.29
CA LYS A 117 0.23 5.73 -11.96
C LYS A 117 0.15 6.78 -13.05
N PRO A 118 1.20 7.52 -13.30
CA PRO A 118 2.51 7.46 -12.63
C PRO A 118 2.42 8.01 -11.21
N VAL A 119 3.05 7.31 -10.29
CA VAL A 119 2.94 7.65 -8.88
C VAL A 119 3.76 8.88 -8.58
N LYS A 120 3.15 9.86 -7.94
CA LYS A 120 3.84 11.06 -7.48
C LYS A 120 4.17 10.86 -6.00
N PRO A 121 5.42 11.06 -5.60
CA PRO A 121 5.81 10.80 -4.21
C PRO A 121 4.97 11.56 -3.20
N GLU A 122 4.65 12.82 -3.47
CA GLU A 122 3.87 13.62 -2.53
C GLU A 122 2.44 13.07 -2.37
N VAL A 123 1.86 12.53 -3.44
CA VAL A 123 0.53 11.94 -3.36
C VAL A 123 0.58 10.64 -2.58
N LEU A 124 1.55 9.78 -2.88
CA LEU A 124 1.69 8.53 -2.15
C LEU A 124 1.93 8.78 -0.67
N TYR A 125 2.77 9.75 -0.35
CA TYR A 125 3.07 10.09 1.03
C TYR A 125 1.79 10.45 1.80
N GLU A 126 0.94 11.31 1.21
CA GLU A 126 -0.28 11.72 1.88
C GLU A 126 -1.27 10.56 2.04
N VAL A 127 -1.37 9.70 1.03
CA VAL A 127 -2.25 8.54 1.10
C VAL A 127 -1.79 7.59 2.21
N ILE A 128 -0.49 7.35 2.31
CA ILE A 128 0.05 6.48 3.35
C ILE A 128 -0.28 7.05 4.73
N LYS A 129 -0.07 8.33 4.92
CA LYS A 129 -0.39 8.96 6.20
C LYS A 129 -1.88 8.85 6.52
N TYR A 130 -2.71 9.07 5.53
CA TYR A 130 -4.15 8.98 5.72
C TYR A 130 -4.56 7.58 6.14
N VAL A 131 -4.08 6.57 5.42
CA VAL A 131 -4.45 5.18 5.69
C VAL A 131 -3.99 4.74 7.06
N LEU A 132 -2.78 5.11 7.46
CA LEU A 132 -2.29 4.79 8.80
C LEU A 132 -3.06 5.55 9.87
N GLY A 133 -3.50 6.76 9.56
CA GLY A 133 -4.23 7.56 10.52
C GLY A 133 -5.65 7.09 10.79
N GLU A 134 -6.23 6.34 9.86
CA GLU A 134 -7.60 5.87 10.02
C GLU A 134 -7.81 5.03 11.26
N ASP A 135 -6.79 4.30 11.67
CA ASP A 135 -6.90 3.44 12.85
C ASP A 135 -6.03 3.91 13.99
N GLY A 136 -5.59 5.18 13.95
CA GLY A 136 -4.79 5.73 15.02
C GLY A 136 -3.33 5.34 14.98
N SER A 137 -2.87 4.70 13.91
CA SER A 137 -1.49 4.27 13.81
C SER A 137 -0.51 5.41 13.62
N VAL A 138 -0.99 6.57 13.20
CA VAL A 138 -0.18 7.79 13.06
C VAL A 138 -0.98 8.92 13.63
N ALA A 139 -0.32 9.73 14.45
CA ALA A 139 -0.94 10.94 14.93
C ALA A 139 -1.23 11.81 13.73
N ASN A 140 -2.49 12.04 13.50
CA ASN A 140 -2.89 12.72 12.30
C ASN A 140 -3.24 14.15 12.64
N SER A 141 -2.56 15.05 12.00
CA SER A 141 -2.96 16.42 12.17
C SER A 141 -4.35 16.55 11.61
N ALA A 142 -5.05 17.38 12.18
CA ALA A 142 -6.42 17.45 11.92
C ALA A 142 -6.80 17.65 10.49
N GLY A 143 -6.11 18.04 9.72
CA GLY A 143 -6.58 18.30 8.43
C GLY A 143 -6.76 17.15 7.56
N ALA A 144 -6.26 16.11 8.06
CA ALA A 144 -6.23 15.03 7.20
C ALA A 144 -7.57 14.61 6.80
N GLY A 145 -8.00 14.17 6.22
CA GLY A 145 -9.20 13.62 5.95
C GLY A 145 -10.26 14.49 5.57
N ALA A 146 -9.97 15.49 5.81
CA ALA A 146 -10.99 16.38 5.40
C ALA A 146 -11.37 16.03 3.99
#